data_52455fd93e04ab9189cee6eb1837edd8
#
_entry.id   52455fd93e04ab9189cee6eb1837edd8
#
_cell.length_a   1.000
_cell.length_b   1.000
_cell.length_c   1.000
_cell.angle_alpha   90.00
_cell.angle_beta   90.00
_cell.angle_gamma   90.00
#
_symmetry.space_group_name_H-M   'P 1'
#
loop_
_entity.id
_entity.type
_entity.pdbx_description
1 polymer ?
#
loop_
_entity_poly.entity_id
_entity_poly.type
_entity_poly.pdbx_seq_one_letter_code
_entity_poly.pdbx_strand_id
1 'polypeptide(L)'
;MKSYEFIKECGVIYLSTINEQYPAIRPLGAVIEFENKIYFTVCAPKNVFYQLKANENVQVIAHKQGTMDWLRITANAVETTDVKAKQAMLNARPRLAERFKADDPAFSVFALENKQAIMYSQGKAEEIE
;
A
#
# COMPACT_ATOMS: atom_id res chain seq x y z
N MET A 1 10.26 -6.21 9.11
CA MET A 1 9.12 -5.32 9.43
C MET A 1 7.89 -6.18 9.64
N LYS A 2 7.33 -6.15 10.83
CA LYS A 2 6.21 -7.03 11.21
C LYS A 2 4.96 -6.77 10.39
N SER A 3 4.64 -5.51 10.14
CA SER A 3 3.45 -5.16 9.37
C SER A 3 3.52 -5.72 7.95
N TYR A 4 4.66 -5.61 7.30
CA TYR A 4 4.81 -6.11 5.94
C TYR A 4 4.76 -7.65 5.90
N GLU A 5 5.35 -8.31 6.90
CA GLU A 5 5.30 -9.77 6.97
C GLU A 5 3.85 -10.26 7.06
N PHE A 6 3.03 -9.57 7.84
CA PHE A 6 1.61 -9.89 7.93
C PHE A 6 0.86 -9.63 6.62
N ILE A 7 1.14 -8.49 5.97
CA ILE A 7 0.56 -8.17 4.65
C ILE A 7 0.89 -9.28 3.64
N LYS A 8 2.13 -9.74 3.67
CA LYS A 8 2.60 -10.79 2.76
C LYS A 8 1.83 -12.10 2.97
N GLU A 9 1.54 -12.46 4.23
CA GLU A 9 0.72 -13.64 4.53
C GLU A 9 -0.72 -13.48 4.02
N CYS A 10 -1.27 -12.26 4.11
CA CYS A 10 -2.63 -11.99 3.66
C CYS A 10 -2.76 -11.95 2.14
N GLY A 11 -1.72 -11.53 1.44
CA GLY A 11 -1.68 -11.48 -0.02
C GLY A 11 -2.35 -10.28 -0.66
N VAL A 12 -3.24 -9.61 0.03
CA VAL A 12 -3.96 -8.44 -0.47
C VAL A 12 -4.17 -7.45 0.67
N ILE A 13 -4.14 -6.17 0.33
CA ILE A 13 -4.54 -5.10 1.25
C ILE A 13 -5.80 -4.42 0.73
N TYR A 14 -6.51 -3.75 1.62
CA TYR A 14 -7.62 -2.87 1.26
C TYR A 14 -7.19 -1.46 1.58
N LEU A 15 -7.10 -0.63 0.55
CA LEU A 15 -6.66 0.75 0.67
C LEU A 15 -7.87 1.68 0.69
N SER A 16 -8.00 2.48 1.74
CA SER A 16 -9.03 3.51 1.84
C SER A 16 -8.43 4.87 1.56
N THR A 17 -9.01 5.58 0.61
CA THR A 17 -8.65 6.95 0.26
C THR A 17 -9.86 7.86 0.46
N ILE A 18 -9.64 9.16 0.38
CA ILE A 18 -10.70 10.15 0.50
C ILE A 18 -11.10 10.61 -0.89
N ASN A 19 -12.38 10.43 -1.22
CA ASN A 19 -12.97 10.92 -2.47
C ASN A 19 -14.03 11.95 -2.12
N GLU A 20 -13.61 13.21 -2.07
CA GLU A 20 -14.45 14.33 -1.62
C GLU A 20 -14.97 14.09 -0.21
N GLN A 21 -16.25 13.78 -0.04
CA GLN A 21 -16.87 13.59 1.28
C GLN A 21 -16.93 12.11 1.69
N TYR A 22 -16.59 11.19 0.82
CA TYR A 22 -16.75 9.77 1.09
C TYR A 22 -15.42 9.03 1.12
N PRO A 23 -15.28 8.04 2.00
CA PRO A 23 -14.14 7.11 1.87
C PRO A 23 -14.34 6.23 0.63
N ALA A 24 -13.25 5.95 -0.06
CA ALA A 24 -13.25 5.03 -1.19
C ALA A 24 -12.30 3.90 -0.88
N ILE A 25 -12.75 2.65 -1.01
CA ILE A 25 -11.98 1.47 -0.62
C ILE A 25 -11.85 0.51 -1.79
N ARG A 26 -10.67 -0.06 -1.98
CA ARG A 26 -10.42 -1.06 -3.03
C ARG A 26 -9.33 -2.03 -2.58
N PRO A 27 -9.35 -3.27 -3.09
CA PRO A 27 -8.26 -4.21 -2.84
C PRO A 27 -7.07 -3.89 -3.74
N LEU A 28 -5.87 -4.12 -3.22
CA LEU A 28 -4.62 -4.00 -3.95
C LEU A 28 -3.72 -5.18 -3.60
N GLY A 29 -3.11 -5.78 -4.63
CA GLY A 29 -2.17 -6.89 -4.44
C GLY A 29 -0.71 -6.51 -4.66
N ALA A 30 -0.45 -5.39 -5.33
CA ALA A 30 0.92 -4.98 -5.66
C ALA A 30 1.50 -4.12 -4.54
N VAL A 31 2.02 -4.79 -3.52
CA VAL A 31 2.59 -4.19 -2.31
C VAL A 31 3.95 -4.83 -2.06
N ILE A 32 4.96 -4.01 -1.78
CA ILE A 32 6.30 -4.49 -1.47
C ILE A 32 6.88 -3.75 -0.28
N GLU A 33 7.92 -4.34 0.32
CA GLU A 33 8.83 -3.63 1.21
C GLU A 33 10.13 -3.37 0.45
N PHE A 34 10.66 -2.16 0.57
CA PHE A 34 11.95 -1.82 0.00
C PHE A 34 12.60 -0.76 0.89
N GLU A 35 13.84 -1.02 1.32
CA GLU A 35 14.58 -0.12 2.20
C GLU A 35 13.77 0.35 3.41
N ASN A 36 13.10 -0.61 4.06
CA ASN A 36 12.35 -0.41 5.30
C ASN A 36 11.13 0.51 5.15
N LYS A 37 10.57 0.57 3.94
CA LYS A 37 9.30 1.26 3.67
C LYS A 37 8.36 0.34 2.90
N ILE A 38 7.07 0.51 3.11
CA ILE A 38 6.04 -0.21 2.36
C ILE A 38 5.62 0.66 1.18
N TYR A 39 5.61 0.06 -0.01
CA TYR A 39 5.19 0.72 -1.25
C TYR A 39 4.06 -0.06 -1.88
N PHE A 40 3.17 0.66 -2.55
CA PHE A 40 2.16 0.05 -3.39
C PHE A 40 2.09 0.81 -4.71
N THR A 41 1.48 0.19 -5.72
CA THR A 41 1.30 0.85 -7.01
C THR A 41 -0.16 0.88 -7.41
N VAL A 42 -0.53 1.96 -8.07
CA VAL A 42 -1.82 2.12 -8.75
C VAL A 42 -1.52 2.60 -10.17
N CYS A 43 -2.24 2.05 -11.13
CA CYS A 43 -2.04 2.46 -12.52
C CYS A 43 -2.69 3.82 -12.75
N ALA A 44 -1.92 4.79 -13.23
CA ALA A 44 -2.47 6.05 -13.72
C ALA A 44 -3.03 5.84 -15.13
N PRO A 45 -4.08 6.53 -15.54
CA PRO A 45 -4.87 7.51 -14.80
C PRO A 45 -6.14 6.87 -14.22
N LYS A 46 -6.05 6.35 -13.01
CA LYS A 46 -7.22 5.81 -12.32
C LYS A 46 -7.70 6.78 -11.25
N ASN A 47 -8.95 6.65 -10.85
CA ASN A 47 -9.54 7.53 -9.83
C ASN A 47 -8.72 7.52 -8.54
N VAL A 48 -8.19 6.37 -8.14
CA VAL A 48 -7.39 6.25 -6.93
C VAL A 48 -6.13 7.12 -7.00
N PHE A 49 -5.49 7.22 -8.17
CA PHE A 49 -4.33 8.10 -8.35
C PHE A 49 -4.69 9.55 -8.05
N TYR A 50 -5.79 10.04 -8.62
CA TYR A 50 -6.22 11.41 -8.40
C TYR A 50 -6.66 11.68 -6.97
N GLN A 51 -7.29 10.70 -6.32
CA GLN A 51 -7.67 10.80 -4.92
C GLN A 51 -6.44 10.94 -4.02
N LEU A 52 -5.40 10.16 -4.27
CA LEU A 52 -4.15 10.21 -3.51
C LEU A 52 -3.40 11.54 -3.73
N LYS A 53 -3.42 12.05 -4.95
CA LYS A 53 -2.78 13.36 -5.24
C LYS A 53 -3.53 14.50 -4.57
N ALA A 54 -4.85 14.39 -4.44
CA ALA A 54 -5.66 15.41 -3.79
C ALA A 54 -5.59 15.35 -2.27
N ASN A 55 -5.47 14.12 -1.71
CA ASN A 55 -5.38 13.91 -0.26
C ASN A 55 -4.58 12.64 0.00
N GLU A 56 -3.43 12.81 0.62
CA GLU A 56 -2.51 11.68 0.87
C GLU A 56 -2.84 10.87 2.12
N ASN A 57 -3.80 11.28 2.92
CA ASN A 57 -4.20 10.54 4.12
C ASN A 57 -4.91 9.26 3.73
N VAL A 58 -4.40 8.13 4.22
CA VAL A 58 -4.93 6.81 3.88
C VAL A 58 -5.00 5.91 5.10
N GLN A 59 -5.84 4.89 4.99
CA GLN A 59 -5.78 3.74 5.88
C GLN A 59 -5.72 2.48 5.04
N VAL A 60 -4.99 1.50 5.54
CA VAL A 60 -4.80 0.20 4.90
C VAL A 60 -5.23 -0.85 5.90
N ILE A 61 -5.98 -1.84 5.43
CA ILE A 61 -6.33 -3.03 6.22
C ILE A 61 -5.81 -4.27 5.51
N ALA A 62 -5.24 -5.19 6.27
CA ALA A 62 -4.95 -6.55 5.84
C ALA A 62 -5.62 -7.50 6.82
N HIS A 63 -6.29 -8.52 6.31
CA HIS A 63 -6.99 -9.51 7.13
C HIS A 63 -6.52 -10.90 6.75
N LYS A 64 -6.12 -11.67 7.75
CA LYS A 64 -5.69 -13.06 7.52
C LYS A 64 -6.93 -13.94 7.47
N GLN A 65 -7.19 -14.52 6.30
CA GLN A 65 -8.37 -15.36 6.09
C GLN A 65 -8.39 -16.55 7.04
N GLY A 66 -9.58 -16.91 7.50
CA GLY A 66 -9.75 -17.99 8.44
C GLY A 66 -9.45 -17.64 9.90
N THR A 67 -9.10 -16.39 10.16
CA THR A 67 -8.81 -15.90 11.51
C THR A 67 -9.53 -14.58 11.77
N MET A 68 -9.47 -14.12 13.02
CA MET A 68 -9.92 -12.78 13.40
C MET A 68 -8.75 -11.79 13.47
N ASP A 69 -7.58 -12.19 12.97
CA ASP A 69 -6.40 -11.32 13.01
C ASP A 69 -6.41 -10.35 11.83
N TRP A 70 -6.19 -9.09 12.13
CA TRP A 70 -6.14 -8.07 11.09
C TRP A 70 -5.25 -6.91 11.51
N LEU A 71 -4.78 -6.19 10.50
CA LEU A 71 -3.84 -5.09 10.66
C LEU A 71 -4.48 -3.82 10.12
N ARG A 72 -4.32 -2.71 10.83
CA ARG A 72 -4.64 -1.38 10.30
C ARG A 72 -3.37 -0.53 10.26
N ILE A 73 -3.10 0.05 9.11
CA ILE A 73 -2.04 1.05 8.98
C ILE A 73 -2.69 2.39 8.65
N THR A 74 -2.37 3.41 9.44
CA THR A 74 -2.74 4.79 9.14
C THR A 74 -1.47 5.49 8.68
N ALA A 75 -1.51 6.15 7.55
CA ALA A 75 -0.31 6.72 6.95
C ALA A 75 -0.63 7.82 5.95
N ASN A 76 0.42 8.41 5.41
CA ASN A 76 0.36 9.28 4.25
C ASN A 76 0.90 8.51 3.04
N ALA A 77 0.15 8.48 1.95
CA ALA A 77 0.59 7.86 0.71
C ALA A 77 1.26 8.92 -0.15
N VAL A 78 2.57 8.83 -0.28
CA VAL A 78 3.38 9.83 -1.00
C VAL A 78 3.99 9.19 -2.23
N GLU A 79 3.72 9.78 -3.39
CA GLU A 79 4.28 9.26 -4.63
C GLU A 79 5.80 9.38 -4.61
N THR A 80 6.49 8.28 -4.92
CA THR A 80 7.95 8.26 -4.92
C THR A 80 8.50 8.59 -6.30
N THR A 81 9.62 9.31 -6.32
CA THR A 81 10.42 9.52 -7.52
C THR A 81 11.66 8.62 -7.54
N ASP A 82 11.82 7.79 -6.52
CA ASP A 82 12.98 6.90 -6.41
C ASP A 82 12.88 5.75 -7.42
N VAL A 83 13.70 5.82 -8.45
CA VAL A 83 13.72 4.81 -9.52
C VAL A 83 14.07 3.43 -8.97
N LYS A 84 14.87 3.35 -7.90
CA LYS A 84 15.23 2.06 -7.29
C LYS A 84 14.02 1.40 -6.65
N ALA A 85 13.18 2.17 -5.96
CA ALA A 85 11.95 1.66 -5.37
C ALA A 85 10.97 1.20 -6.48
N LYS A 86 10.84 1.99 -7.53
CA LYS A 86 9.99 1.64 -8.68
C LYS A 86 10.49 0.36 -9.36
N GLN A 87 11.80 0.22 -9.51
CA GLN A 87 12.37 -1.00 -10.08
C GLN A 87 12.14 -2.21 -9.18
N ALA A 88 12.22 -2.02 -7.85
CA ALA A 88 11.94 -3.10 -6.91
C ALA A 88 10.49 -3.59 -7.05
N MET A 89 9.55 -2.69 -7.29
CA MET A 89 8.15 -3.05 -7.53
C MET A 89 8.03 -3.88 -8.82
N LEU A 90 8.71 -3.48 -9.89
CA LEU A 90 8.68 -4.23 -11.15
C LEU A 90 9.31 -5.61 -11.00
N ASN A 91 10.40 -5.71 -10.24
CA ASN A 91 11.05 -7.00 -9.99
C ASN A 91 10.11 -7.96 -9.24
N ALA A 92 9.31 -7.42 -8.32
CA ALA A 92 8.37 -8.22 -7.55
C ALA A 92 7.07 -8.54 -8.32
N ARG A 93 6.77 -7.79 -9.37
CA ARG A 93 5.55 -7.92 -10.16
C ARG A 93 5.87 -7.97 -11.65
N PRO A 94 6.31 -9.12 -12.17
CA PRO A 94 6.75 -9.23 -13.57
C PRO A 94 5.74 -8.77 -14.61
N ARG A 95 4.43 -8.92 -14.33
CA ARG A 95 3.39 -8.45 -15.25
C ARG A 95 3.41 -6.94 -15.43
N LEU A 96 3.77 -6.20 -14.37
CA LEU A 96 3.92 -4.75 -14.47
C LEU A 96 5.14 -4.40 -15.34
N ALA A 97 6.21 -5.19 -15.25
CA ALA A 97 7.43 -4.98 -16.04
C ALA A 97 7.19 -5.17 -17.54
N GLU A 98 6.15 -5.91 -17.92
CA GLU A 98 5.75 -6.03 -19.33
C GLU A 98 5.13 -4.75 -19.88
N ARG A 99 4.61 -3.89 -19.00
CA ARG A 99 3.87 -2.69 -19.39
C ARG A 99 4.62 -1.40 -19.10
N PHE A 100 5.48 -1.39 -18.07
CA PHE A 100 6.12 -0.18 -17.57
C PHE A 100 7.61 -0.38 -17.38
N LYS A 101 8.35 0.72 -17.50
CA LYS A 101 9.74 0.82 -17.05
C LYS A 101 9.76 1.67 -15.77
N ALA A 102 10.83 1.52 -14.98
CA ALA A 102 10.95 2.22 -13.71
C ALA A 102 10.93 3.74 -13.85
N ASP A 103 11.40 4.26 -14.98
CA ASP A 103 11.44 5.71 -15.25
C ASP A 103 10.19 6.22 -15.98
N ASP A 104 9.21 5.35 -16.25
CA ASP A 104 7.99 5.74 -16.94
C ASP A 104 7.09 6.59 -16.00
N PRO A 105 6.76 7.83 -16.40
CA PRO A 105 5.88 8.69 -15.56
C PRO A 105 4.48 8.11 -15.34
N ALA A 106 4.00 7.23 -16.21
CA ALA A 106 2.69 6.59 -16.07
C ALA A 106 2.71 5.49 -15.00
N PHE A 107 3.89 5.05 -14.59
CA PHE A 107 4.04 4.04 -13.55
C PHE A 107 4.19 4.74 -12.19
N SER A 108 3.11 4.76 -11.42
CA SER A 108 3.05 5.49 -10.14
C SER A 108 3.18 4.53 -8.98
N VAL A 109 4.15 4.79 -8.12
CA VAL A 109 4.40 4.02 -6.90
C VAL A 109 4.35 4.97 -5.71
N PHE A 110 3.65 4.56 -4.67
CA PHE A 110 3.44 5.36 -3.47
C PHE A 110 4.07 4.69 -2.26
N ALA A 111 4.74 5.49 -1.43
CA ALA A 111 5.28 5.04 -0.15
C ALA A 111 4.27 5.35 0.96
N LEU A 112 4.17 4.46 1.94
CA LEU A 112 3.41 4.75 3.16
C LEU A 112 4.34 5.44 4.15
N GLU A 113 4.21 6.76 4.24
CA GLU A 113 5.00 7.60 5.13
C GLU A 113 4.24 7.86 6.44
N ASN A 114 4.96 8.18 7.51
CA ASN A 114 4.39 8.50 8.83
C ASN A 114 3.43 7.41 9.32
N LYS A 115 3.83 6.18 9.14
CA LYS A 115 2.99 5.01 9.35
C LYS A 115 2.80 4.71 10.83
N GLN A 116 1.55 4.43 11.22
CA GLN A 116 1.20 3.78 12.49
C GLN A 116 0.52 2.46 12.17
N ALA A 117 1.06 1.36 12.67
CA ALA A 117 0.54 0.02 12.41
C ALA A 117 0.03 -0.60 13.70
N ILE A 118 -1.23 -1.00 13.71
CA ILE A 118 -1.88 -1.64 14.85
C ILE A 118 -2.35 -3.03 14.45
N MET A 119 -1.91 -4.04 15.19
CA MET A 119 -2.35 -5.42 15.01
C MET A 119 -3.48 -5.73 15.97
N TYR A 120 -4.56 -6.29 15.43
CA TYR A 120 -5.71 -6.75 16.19
C TYR A 120 -5.73 -8.27 16.15
N SER A 121 -5.58 -8.89 17.32
CA SER A 121 -5.54 -10.34 17.45
C SER A 121 -6.02 -10.75 18.82
N GLN A 122 -6.86 -11.79 18.88
CA GLN A 122 -7.34 -12.36 20.14
C GLN A 122 -7.96 -11.31 21.06
N GLY A 123 -8.73 -10.39 20.50
CA GLY A 123 -9.39 -9.34 21.27
C GLY A 123 -8.47 -8.24 21.79
N LYS A 124 -7.23 -8.21 21.33
CA LYS A 124 -6.24 -7.19 21.73
C LYS A 124 -5.81 -6.35 20.56
N ALA A 125 -5.47 -5.10 20.85
CA ALA A 125 -4.89 -4.19 19.87
C ALA A 125 -3.48 -3.82 20.34
N GLU A 126 -2.50 -3.98 19.45
CA GLU A 126 -1.10 -3.72 19.77
C GLU A 126 -0.46 -2.90 18.66
N GLU A 127 0.15 -1.77 19.03
CA GLU A 127 0.93 -1.00 18.06
C GLU A 127 2.24 -1.71 17.81
N ILE A 128 2.53 -2.03 16.54
CA ILE A 128 3.69 -2.83 16.18
C ILE A 128 4.76 -2.02 15.42
N GLU A 129 4.40 -0.87 14.91
CA GLU A 129 5.35 0.05 14.23
C GLU A 129 4.78 1.45 14.15
#